data_69d4482a4bd7af6e90cdfd5fdbb573b0
#
_entry.id   69d4482a4bd7af6e90cdfd5fdbb573b0
#
_cell.length_a   1.000
_cell.length_b   1.000
_cell.length_c   1.000
_cell.angle_alpha   90.00
_cell.angle_beta   90.00
_cell.angle_gamma   90.00
#
_symmetry.space_group_name_H-M   'P 1'
#
loop_
_entity.id
_entity.type
_entity.pdbx_description
1 polymer ?
#
loop_
_entity_poly.entity_id
_entity_poly.type
_entity_poly.pdbx_seq_one_letter_code
_entity_poly.pdbx_strand_id
1 'polypeptide(L)'
;MRITAVRVFIFVFAMCAAMTLAQTPPAPTPPATPVIVQIDLNDIVHPISATYVRDGINHAKEIGAAAVIIRLDTPGGLADSMRDIVESVMSSAVPVIAWVGPNGARSASAGFFILLAADVAVMAPGTNTGAAHPVSSTGQKIDDVLEKKIVNDAAAYLRSYTGKRGRNPELAELAVTESRSFTAEEALKEGLIDAVISDPNGIIAQFDGKEIRRLDDRRVSLRLRGARIETFEMTTRQRLLSRVLDPNLAFILGLVGLLGLYVEITHPGLIAPGVIGAICLVLALFALNMLPVNWAGALLILLAITLFVLEATITSHGILAIGGILAMIAGGLMLVDGPIPQLQMRLSTVLGVTFPLAIITIVLVRLVVLSRRHKSVTGEEGMLGEIGVAKTEISLAGKVLVHGEYWNASSDRPIPAGARVRVVRVHGLTIEVEQLS
;
A
#
# COMPACT_ATOMS: atom_id res chain seq x y z
N MET A 1 12.59 71.34 58.06
CA MET A 1 12.80 70.61 56.78
C MET A 1 13.83 69.45 56.80
N ARG A 2 14.50 69.13 57.92
CA ARG A 2 15.52 68.04 58.01
C ARG A 2 15.04 66.72 58.64
N ILE A 3 13.88 66.69 59.27
CA ILE A 3 13.37 65.55 59.99
C ILE A 3 12.48 64.65 59.03
N THR A 4 11.87 65.20 57.96
CA THR A 4 11.03 64.49 56.99
C THR A 4 11.89 63.65 56.00
N ALA A 5 13.10 64.13 55.66
CA ALA A 5 14.00 63.42 54.73
C ALA A 5 14.60 62.12 55.32
N VAL A 6 14.85 62.10 56.62
CA VAL A 6 15.44 60.94 57.33
C VAL A 6 14.37 59.83 57.49
N ARG A 7 13.08 60.20 57.71
CA ARG A 7 12.00 59.21 57.84
C ARG A 7 11.63 58.54 56.48
N VAL A 8 11.76 59.27 55.38
CA VAL A 8 11.55 58.71 54.06
C VAL A 8 12.70 57.78 53.68
N PHE A 9 13.92 58.07 54.02
CA PHE A 9 15.10 57.24 53.73
C PHE A 9 15.08 55.92 54.51
N ILE A 10 14.65 55.93 55.79
CA ILE A 10 14.49 54.71 56.62
C ILE A 10 13.34 53.84 56.11
N PHE A 11 12.26 54.47 55.65
CA PHE A 11 11.15 53.68 55.10
C PHE A 11 11.46 53.02 53.75
N VAL A 12 12.24 53.70 52.87
CA VAL A 12 12.67 53.12 51.57
C VAL A 12 13.71 52.02 51.80
N PHE A 13 14.63 52.19 52.79
CA PHE A 13 15.61 51.16 53.12
C PHE A 13 15.01 49.93 53.79
N ALA A 14 13.98 50.11 54.62
CA ALA A 14 13.24 49.00 55.22
C ALA A 14 12.39 48.26 54.19
N MET A 15 11.87 48.93 53.15
CA MET A 15 11.12 48.32 52.08
C MET A 15 12.01 47.57 51.07
N CYS A 16 13.25 48.05 50.82
CA CYS A 16 14.27 47.35 50.03
C CYS A 16 14.82 46.13 50.78
N ALA A 17 15.00 46.21 52.12
CA ALA A 17 15.44 45.08 52.92
C ALA A 17 14.38 43.99 53.09
N ALA A 18 13.07 44.34 53.05
CA ALA A 18 11.97 43.38 53.07
C ALA A 18 11.80 42.66 51.71
N MET A 19 12.22 43.24 50.58
CA MET A 19 12.16 42.57 49.26
C MET A 19 13.34 41.57 49.05
N THR A 20 14.42 41.62 49.84
CA THR A 20 15.52 40.67 49.73
C THR A 20 15.36 39.40 50.57
N LEU A 21 14.35 39.32 51.44
CA LEU A 21 14.14 38.17 52.33
C LEU A 21 13.06 37.17 51.88
N ALA A 22 12.47 37.35 50.69
CA ALA A 22 11.37 36.48 50.16
C ALA A 22 11.72 35.73 48.87
N GLN A 23 13.02 35.55 48.54
CA GLN A 23 13.40 34.58 47.51
C GLN A 23 13.72 33.25 48.19
N THR A 24 12.73 32.48 48.57
CA THR A 24 12.88 31.05 48.74
C THR A 24 13.42 30.50 47.39
N PRO A 25 14.57 29.80 47.40
CA PRO A 25 15.02 29.16 46.18
C PRO A 25 13.89 28.29 45.68
N PRO A 26 13.59 28.30 44.37
CA PRO A 26 12.56 27.44 43.82
C PRO A 26 12.86 26.01 44.27
N ALA A 27 11.84 25.37 44.81
CA ALA A 27 11.94 23.95 45.19
C ALA A 27 12.55 23.19 43.99
N PRO A 28 13.50 22.28 44.21
CA PRO A 28 14.08 21.52 43.11
C PRO A 28 12.96 20.90 42.32
N THR A 29 12.85 21.28 41.04
CA THR A 29 11.89 20.69 40.12
C THR A 29 12.10 19.18 40.21
N PRO A 30 11.07 18.38 40.51
CA PRO A 30 11.24 16.95 40.56
C PRO A 30 11.88 16.50 39.23
N PRO A 31 12.89 15.60 39.29
CA PRO A 31 13.56 15.16 38.08
C PRO A 31 12.50 14.72 37.08
N ALA A 32 12.52 15.31 35.90
CA ALA A 32 11.57 14.97 34.85
C ALA A 32 11.63 13.46 34.64
N THR A 33 10.48 12.79 34.69
CA THR A 33 10.38 11.36 34.44
C THR A 33 11.05 11.03 33.11
N PRO A 34 12.09 10.19 33.07
CA PRO A 34 12.74 9.88 31.80
C PRO A 34 11.74 9.30 30.81
N VAL A 35 11.91 9.63 29.55
CA VAL A 35 11.05 9.13 28.46
C VAL A 35 11.88 8.20 27.58
N ILE A 36 11.29 7.07 27.20
CA ILE A 36 11.82 6.17 26.18
C ILE A 36 10.87 6.26 24.98
N VAL A 37 11.42 6.56 23.81
CA VAL A 37 10.64 6.56 22.57
C VAL A 37 10.68 5.17 21.97
N GLN A 38 9.52 4.52 21.82
CA GLN A 38 9.39 3.24 21.13
C GLN A 38 8.97 3.47 19.67
N ILE A 39 9.70 2.83 18.75
CA ILE A 39 9.45 2.85 17.31
C ILE A 39 9.17 1.42 16.88
N ASP A 40 7.99 1.16 16.28
CA ASP A 40 7.57 -0.17 15.86
C ASP A 40 7.89 -0.41 14.38
N LEU A 41 8.90 -1.22 14.10
CA LEU A 41 9.26 -1.69 12.77
C LEU A 41 8.79 -3.15 12.59
N ASN A 42 7.50 -3.31 12.31
CA ASN A 42 6.82 -4.60 12.19
C ASN A 42 6.32 -4.88 10.77
N ASP A 43 7.08 -4.44 9.77
CA ASP A 43 6.78 -4.60 8.35
C ASP A 43 8.09 -4.76 7.57
N ILE A 44 7.98 -4.85 6.25
CA ILE A 44 9.11 -4.87 5.33
C ILE A 44 9.90 -3.56 5.44
N VAL A 45 11.23 -3.66 5.37
CA VAL A 45 12.11 -2.49 5.34
C VAL A 45 12.06 -1.83 3.95
N HIS A 46 11.48 -0.63 3.89
CA HIS A 46 11.26 0.15 2.68
C HIS A 46 11.48 1.66 2.95
N PRO A 47 11.49 2.56 1.95
CA PRO A 47 11.83 3.97 2.16
C PRO A 47 10.95 4.70 3.18
N ILE A 48 9.66 4.32 3.28
CA ILE A 48 8.75 4.96 4.25
C ILE A 48 9.10 4.49 5.68
N SER A 49 9.40 3.20 5.88
CA SER A 49 9.82 2.70 7.19
C SER A 49 11.18 3.29 7.62
N ALA A 50 12.10 3.50 6.68
CA ALA A 50 13.37 4.17 6.95
C ALA A 50 13.16 5.62 7.39
N THR A 51 12.30 6.37 6.68
CA THR A 51 11.93 7.73 7.07
C THR A 51 11.26 7.76 8.45
N TYR A 52 10.35 6.82 8.73
CA TYR A 52 9.66 6.71 10.02
C TYR A 52 10.64 6.47 11.19
N VAL A 53 11.59 5.56 11.04
CA VAL A 53 12.63 5.29 12.06
C VAL A 53 13.50 6.51 12.28
N ARG A 54 13.96 7.16 11.22
CA ARG A 54 14.74 8.40 11.31
C ARG A 54 13.99 9.52 12.03
N ASP A 55 12.72 9.72 11.66
CA ASP A 55 11.88 10.76 12.29
C ASP A 55 11.67 10.47 13.78
N GLY A 56 11.46 9.20 14.17
CA GLY A 56 11.33 8.78 15.56
C GLY A 56 12.61 8.97 16.37
N ILE A 57 13.80 8.70 15.79
CA ILE A 57 15.08 8.96 16.41
C ILE A 57 15.31 10.48 16.59
N ASN A 58 14.95 11.29 15.60
CA ASN A 58 15.04 12.75 15.69
C ASN A 58 14.08 13.29 16.75
N HIS A 59 12.86 12.80 16.81
CA HIS A 59 11.90 13.16 17.85
C HIS A 59 12.45 12.83 19.26
N ALA A 60 13.03 11.65 19.45
CA ALA A 60 13.66 11.27 20.70
C ALA A 60 14.78 12.24 21.12
N LYS A 61 15.58 12.70 20.15
CA LYS A 61 16.61 13.72 20.37
C LYS A 61 15.99 15.06 20.78
N GLU A 62 14.94 15.51 20.12
CA GLU A 62 14.26 16.80 20.38
C GLU A 62 13.67 16.87 21.79
N ILE A 63 13.04 15.77 22.25
CA ILE A 63 12.45 15.72 23.60
C ILE A 63 13.47 15.34 24.69
N GLY A 64 14.74 15.09 24.34
CA GLY A 64 15.75 14.64 25.28
C GLY A 64 15.46 13.26 25.90
N ALA A 65 14.96 12.33 25.11
CA ALA A 65 14.64 10.98 25.57
C ALA A 65 15.85 10.26 26.15
N ALA A 66 15.64 9.40 27.15
CA ALA A 66 16.69 8.61 27.79
C ALA A 66 17.23 7.50 26.87
N ALA A 67 16.37 6.93 26.03
CA ALA A 67 16.72 5.95 25.02
C ALA A 67 15.62 5.87 23.94
N VAL A 68 15.96 5.23 22.81
CA VAL A 68 15.02 4.77 21.79
C VAL A 68 14.96 3.26 21.86
N ILE A 69 13.77 2.65 21.83
CA ILE A 69 13.58 1.22 21.61
C ILE A 69 13.00 1.04 20.19
N ILE A 70 13.74 0.38 19.32
CA ILE A 70 13.21 -0.06 18.02
C ILE A 70 12.74 -1.50 18.18
N ARG A 71 11.41 -1.70 18.18
CA ARG A 71 10.82 -3.03 18.17
C ARG A 71 10.85 -3.59 16.75
N LEU A 72 11.50 -4.73 16.60
CA LEU A 72 11.73 -5.39 15.31
C LEU A 72 10.84 -6.63 15.17
N ASP A 73 10.05 -6.67 14.11
CA ASP A 73 9.39 -7.86 13.59
C ASP A 73 9.34 -7.74 12.07
N THR A 74 10.44 -8.08 11.41
CA THR A 74 10.59 -7.86 9.96
C THR A 74 11.21 -9.06 9.25
N PRO A 75 10.70 -9.42 8.07
CA PRO A 75 11.32 -10.41 7.19
C PRO A 75 12.58 -9.89 6.47
N GLY A 76 12.84 -8.57 6.56
CA GLY A 76 13.86 -7.89 5.79
C GLY A 76 13.28 -6.85 4.85
N GLY A 77 13.99 -6.54 3.77
CA GLY A 77 13.54 -5.56 2.77
C GLY A 77 14.67 -4.99 1.93
N LEU A 78 14.51 -3.77 1.46
CA LEU A 78 15.44 -3.12 0.53
C LEU A 78 16.76 -2.73 1.20
N ALA A 79 17.87 -3.03 0.54
CA ALA A 79 19.21 -2.78 1.05
C ALA A 79 19.48 -1.28 1.33
N ASP A 80 19.04 -0.38 0.44
CA ASP A 80 19.22 1.06 0.62
C ASP A 80 18.45 1.56 1.85
N SER A 81 17.21 1.14 2.02
CA SER A 81 16.40 1.50 3.19
C SER A 81 16.98 0.93 4.49
N MET A 82 17.55 -0.27 4.46
CA MET A 82 18.28 -0.84 5.58
C MET A 82 19.50 0.02 5.94
N ARG A 83 20.30 0.44 4.93
CA ARG A 83 21.46 1.32 5.15
C ARG A 83 21.05 2.65 5.78
N ASP A 84 19.96 3.27 5.31
CA ASP A 84 19.42 4.53 5.87
C ASP A 84 19.04 4.37 7.35
N ILE A 85 18.41 3.24 7.72
CA ILE A 85 18.06 2.95 9.12
C ILE A 85 19.33 2.74 9.95
N VAL A 86 20.24 1.90 9.48
CA VAL A 86 21.51 1.62 10.17
C VAL A 86 22.30 2.91 10.39
N GLU A 87 22.38 3.79 9.39
CA GLU A 87 23.02 5.09 9.50
C GLU A 87 22.34 5.98 10.55
N SER A 88 21.01 6.02 10.54
CA SER A 88 20.22 6.77 11.54
C SER A 88 20.45 6.25 12.96
N VAL A 89 20.55 4.93 13.14
CA VAL A 89 20.86 4.28 14.42
C VAL A 89 22.28 4.61 14.87
N MET A 90 23.27 4.48 13.98
CA MET A 90 24.67 4.70 14.29
C MET A 90 24.99 6.18 14.60
N SER A 91 24.33 7.11 13.91
CA SER A 91 24.50 8.56 14.09
C SER A 91 23.61 9.16 15.19
N SER A 92 22.72 8.37 15.79
CA SER A 92 21.80 8.84 16.82
C SER A 92 22.54 9.51 17.99
N ALA A 93 22.05 10.64 18.48
CA ALA A 93 22.55 11.26 19.70
C ALA A 93 22.04 10.55 20.97
N VAL A 94 20.89 9.88 20.86
CA VAL A 94 20.22 9.16 21.95
C VAL A 94 20.59 7.67 21.85
N PRO A 95 20.83 6.94 22.96
CA PRO A 95 21.04 5.51 22.94
C PRO A 95 19.91 4.77 22.25
N VAL A 96 20.26 3.82 21.36
CA VAL A 96 19.28 3.02 20.61
C VAL A 96 19.36 1.57 21.05
N ILE A 97 18.24 1.02 21.48
CA ILE A 97 18.05 -0.38 21.85
C ILE A 97 17.21 -1.03 20.75
N ALA A 98 17.71 -2.04 20.06
CA ALA A 98 16.91 -2.85 19.15
C ALA A 98 16.38 -4.06 19.90
N TRP A 99 15.08 -4.29 19.83
CA TRP A 99 14.42 -5.41 20.48
C TRP A 99 13.60 -6.21 19.47
N VAL A 100 14.01 -7.45 19.23
CA VAL A 100 13.23 -8.39 18.41
C VAL A 100 12.11 -8.94 19.29
N GLY A 101 10.90 -8.55 19.03
CA GLY A 101 9.74 -8.89 19.84
C GLY A 101 8.41 -8.48 19.26
N PRO A 102 7.33 -9.04 19.78
CA PRO A 102 7.23 -9.98 20.92
C PRO A 102 7.67 -11.41 20.54
N ASN A 103 7.38 -12.38 21.42
CA ASN A 103 7.63 -13.81 21.16
C ASN A 103 7.07 -14.22 19.78
N GLY A 104 7.85 -14.95 19.01
CA GLY A 104 7.52 -15.34 17.64
C GLY A 104 7.89 -14.31 16.55
N ALA A 105 8.32 -13.11 16.95
CA ALA A 105 8.83 -12.11 16.02
C ALA A 105 10.17 -12.55 15.42
N ARG A 106 10.54 -11.90 14.32
CA ARG A 106 11.83 -12.13 13.66
C ARG A 106 12.49 -10.84 13.23
N SER A 107 13.81 -10.88 13.14
CA SER A 107 14.62 -9.82 12.56
C SER A 107 15.54 -10.40 11.51
N ALA A 108 14.96 -10.76 10.35
CA ALA A 108 15.67 -11.44 9.28
C ALA A 108 16.20 -10.45 8.23
N SER A 109 17.27 -10.85 7.51
CA SER A 109 17.85 -10.10 6.39
C SER A 109 18.20 -8.65 6.81
N ALA A 110 17.57 -7.62 6.21
CA ALA A 110 17.75 -6.21 6.60
C ALA A 110 17.58 -5.97 8.12
N GLY A 111 16.65 -6.69 8.77
CA GLY A 111 16.44 -6.62 10.21
C GLY A 111 17.67 -7.03 11.02
N PHE A 112 18.43 -8.03 10.58
CA PHE A 112 19.66 -8.46 11.23
C PHE A 112 20.69 -7.34 11.25
N PHE A 113 20.87 -6.63 10.14
CA PHE A 113 21.78 -5.47 10.07
C PHE A 113 21.36 -4.38 11.07
N ILE A 114 20.07 -4.09 11.14
CA ILE A 114 19.50 -3.07 12.05
C ILE A 114 19.71 -3.48 13.52
N LEU A 115 19.43 -4.75 13.83
CA LEU A 115 19.63 -5.30 15.19
C LEU A 115 21.08 -5.12 15.65
N LEU A 116 22.04 -5.51 14.82
CA LEU A 116 23.46 -5.43 15.17
C LEU A 116 24.04 -4.01 15.15
N ALA A 117 23.39 -3.05 14.52
CA ALA A 117 23.79 -1.65 14.53
C ALA A 117 23.45 -0.93 15.83
N ALA A 118 22.47 -1.40 16.59
CA ALA A 118 22.00 -0.77 17.81
C ALA A 118 23.06 -0.78 18.92
N ASP A 119 22.97 0.17 19.86
CA ASP A 119 23.83 0.22 21.04
C ASP A 119 23.61 -1.00 21.95
N VAL A 120 22.35 -1.42 22.07
CA VAL A 120 21.96 -2.64 22.79
C VAL A 120 21.06 -3.46 21.86
N ALA A 121 21.37 -4.75 21.68
CA ALA A 121 20.62 -5.71 20.89
C ALA A 121 19.95 -6.74 21.83
N VAL A 122 18.63 -6.83 21.76
CA VAL A 122 17.84 -7.70 22.64
C VAL A 122 16.86 -8.50 21.79
N MET A 123 16.63 -9.74 22.18
CA MET A 123 15.61 -10.59 21.54
C MET A 123 14.66 -11.14 22.60
N ALA A 124 13.38 -11.31 22.24
CA ALA A 124 12.45 -12.04 23.07
C ALA A 124 12.63 -13.56 22.91
N PRO A 125 12.23 -14.37 23.91
CA PRO A 125 12.26 -15.83 23.76
C PRO A 125 11.43 -16.31 22.56
N GLY A 126 11.90 -17.33 21.86
CA GLY A 126 11.22 -17.89 20.69
C GLY A 126 11.21 -16.97 19.46
N THR A 127 12.14 -16.03 19.39
CA THR A 127 12.41 -15.20 18.21
C THR A 127 13.66 -15.68 17.47
N ASN A 128 13.82 -15.23 16.23
CA ASN A 128 14.98 -15.57 15.41
C ASN A 128 15.51 -14.38 14.63
N THR A 129 16.78 -14.46 14.24
CA THR A 129 17.46 -13.43 13.46
C THR A 129 18.49 -14.07 12.51
N GLY A 130 19.05 -13.31 11.57
CA GLY A 130 20.01 -13.81 10.59
C GLY A 130 19.46 -13.86 9.16
N ALA A 131 19.80 -14.92 8.38
CA ALA A 131 19.40 -15.10 6.98
C ALA A 131 19.60 -13.82 6.15
N ALA A 132 20.81 -13.24 6.21
CA ALA A 132 21.08 -11.89 5.71
C ALA A 132 21.81 -11.88 4.36
N HIS A 133 21.81 -13.01 3.65
CA HIS A 133 22.39 -13.11 2.30
C HIS A 133 21.63 -12.20 1.34
N PRO A 134 22.33 -11.31 0.61
CA PRO A 134 21.69 -10.44 -0.38
C PRO A 134 21.10 -11.27 -1.53
N VAL A 135 19.84 -11.01 -1.84
CA VAL A 135 19.12 -11.65 -2.94
C VAL A 135 18.63 -10.60 -3.93
N SER A 136 18.52 -10.99 -5.21
CA SER A 136 17.90 -10.10 -6.19
C SER A 136 16.45 -9.81 -5.81
N SER A 137 16.06 -8.54 -5.83
CA SER A 137 14.65 -8.15 -5.62
C SER A 137 13.70 -8.77 -6.65
N THR A 138 14.20 -9.05 -7.86
CA THR A 138 13.41 -9.66 -8.96
C THR A 138 13.43 -11.19 -8.95
N GLY A 139 14.10 -11.85 -7.99
CA GLY A 139 14.24 -13.32 -7.96
C GLY A 139 15.08 -13.88 -9.10
N GLN A 140 15.57 -13.06 -10.03
CA GLN A 140 16.44 -13.51 -11.11
C GLN A 140 17.82 -13.84 -10.56
N LYS A 141 18.46 -14.88 -11.15
CA LYS A 141 19.83 -15.23 -10.80
C LYS A 141 20.76 -14.06 -11.13
N ILE A 142 21.47 -13.56 -10.10
CA ILE A 142 22.51 -12.54 -10.26
C ILE A 142 23.72 -13.21 -10.93
N ASP A 143 24.44 -12.48 -11.76
CA ASP A 143 25.73 -12.93 -12.27
C ASP A 143 26.67 -13.26 -11.10
N ASP A 144 27.36 -14.41 -11.17
CA ASP A 144 28.18 -14.96 -10.07
C ASP A 144 29.27 -13.96 -9.59
N VAL A 145 29.78 -13.09 -10.49
CA VAL A 145 30.79 -12.07 -10.13
C VAL A 145 30.12 -10.90 -9.40
N LEU A 146 28.95 -10.51 -9.86
CA LEU A 146 28.18 -9.43 -9.23
C LEU A 146 27.66 -9.87 -7.85
N GLU A 147 27.16 -11.11 -7.73
CA GLU A 147 26.71 -11.69 -6.47
C GLU A 147 27.83 -11.66 -5.43
N LYS A 148 29.04 -12.14 -5.79
CA LYS A 148 30.21 -12.09 -4.90
C LYS A 148 30.57 -10.68 -4.45
N LYS A 149 30.46 -9.69 -5.33
CA LYS A 149 30.71 -8.27 -4.97
C LYS A 149 29.69 -7.79 -3.96
N ILE A 150 28.40 -8.06 -4.19
CA ILE A 150 27.31 -7.63 -3.31
C ILE A 150 27.45 -8.28 -1.92
N VAL A 151 27.71 -9.59 -1.88
CA VAL A 151 27.90 -10.35 -0.63
C VAL A 151 29.10 -9.82 0.15
N ASN A 152 30.24 -9.62 -0.52
CA ASN A 152 31.44 -9.09 0.12
C ASN A 152 31.25 -7.66 0.66
N ASP A 153 30.56 -6.80 -0.08
CA ASP A 153 30.23 -5.45 0.38
C ASP A 153 29.32 -5.48 1.61
N ALA A 154 28.24 -6.30 1.57
CA ALA A 154 27.33 -6.46 2.70
C ALA A 154 28.04 -7.02 3.95
N ALA A 155 28.92 -8.01 3.79
CA ALA A 155 29.73 -8.58 4.86
C ALA A 155 30.70 -7.54 5.45
N ALA A 156 31.39 -6.79 4.59
CA ALA A 156 32.30 -5.73 5.02
C ALA A 156 31.56 -4.61 5.77
N TYR A 157 30.39 -4.21 5.25
CA TYR A 157 29.54 -3.22 5.90
C TYR A 157 29.11 -3.68 7.30
N LEU A 158 28.66 -4.93 7.44
CA LEU A 158 28.27 -5.50 8.73
C LEU A 158 29.46 -5.54 9.73
N ARG A 159 30.63 -6.02 9.29
CA ARG A 159 31.84 -6.05 10.11
C ARG A 159 32.28 -4.66 10.60
N SER A 160 32.06 -3.62 9.80
CA SER A 160 32.51 -2.25 10.10
C SER A 160 31.99 -1.71 11.44
N TYR A 161 30.84 -2.17 11.89
CA TYR A 161 30.24 -1.72 13.16
C TYR A 161 30.03 -2.84 14.20
N THR A 162 29.87 -4.10 13.76
CA THR A 162 29.59 -5.23 14.68
C THR A 162 30.69 -5.40 15.73
N GLY A 163 31.95 -5.42 15.33
CA GLY A 163 33.08 -5.52 16.24
C GLY A 163 33.21 -4.32 17.18
N LYS A 164 32.93 -3.10 16.70
CA LYS A 164 32.91 -1.89 17.54
C LYS A 164 31.80 -1.91 18.59
N ARG A 165 30.70 -2.59 18.31
CA ARG A 165 29.60 -2.83 19.26
C ARG A 165 29.89 -3.97 20.25
N GLY A 166 31.06 -4.60 20.16
CA GLY A 166 31.45 -5.72 21.03
C GLY A 166 30.78 -7.04 20.71
N ARG A 167 30.19 -7.17 19.51
CA ARG A 167 29.53 -8.38 19.04
C ARG A 167 30.44 -9.21 18.16
N ASN A 168 30.13 -10.48 17.96
CA ASN A 168 30.93 -11.41 17.19
C ASN A 168 30.83 -11.13 15.67
N PRO A 169 31.87 -10.52 15.04
CA PRO A 169 31.79 -10.16 13.63
C PRO A 169 31.89 -11.36 12.69
N GLU A 170 32.56 -12.44 13.10
CA GLU A 170 32.76 -13.63 12.28
C GLU A 170 31.43 -14.36 12.08
N LEU A 171 30.68 -14.56 13.16
CA LEU A 171 29.35 -15.15 13.08
C LEU A 171 28.32 -14.26 12.41
N ALA A 172 28.43 -12.96 12.58
CA ALA A 172 27.60 -12.01 11.85
C ALA A 172 27.83 -12.12 10.33
N GLU A 173 29.07 -12.33 9.90
CA GLU A 173 29.42 -12.56 8.50
C GLU A 173 28.81 -13.83 7.93
N LEU A 174 28.73 -14.92 8.71
CA LEU A 174 28.10 -16.17 8.26
C LEU A 174 26.59 -16.02 7.96
N ALA A 175 25.91 -15.08 8.64
CA ALA A 175 24.52 -14.77 8.30
C ALA A 175 24.41 -14.16 6.89
N VAL A 176 25.44 -13.46 6.41
CA VAL A 176 25.49 -12.87 5.08
C VAL A 176 26.01 -13.87 4.04
N THR A 177 27.12 -14.56 4.33
CA THR A 177 27.78 -15.43 3.36
C THR A 177 27.13 -16.79 3.19
N GLU A 178 26.54 -17.33 4.27
CA GLU A 178 25.96 -18.67 4.33
C GLU A 178 24.45 -18.68 4.65
N SER A 179 23.80 -17.51 4.69
CA SER A 179 22.39 -17.39 5.10
C SER A 179 22.07 -17.95 6.48
N ARG A 180 23.04 -18.00 7.38
CA ARG A 180 22.87 -18.61 8.70
C ARG A 180 21.84 -17.81 9.52
N SER A 181 20.98 -18.54 10.21
CA SER A 181 19.97 -18.00 11.14
C SER A 181 20.27 -18.44 12.56
N PHE A 182 19.83 -17.64 13.54
CA PHE A 182 20.07 -17.87 14.96
C PHE A 182 18.77 -17.70 15.74
N THR A 183 18.50 -18.59 16.68
CA THR A 183 17.52 -18.37 17.73
C THR A 183 18.00 -17.31 18.73
N ALA A 184 17.13 -16.79 19.57
CA ALA A 184 17.50 -15.81 20.58
C ALA A 184 18.61 -16.34 21.51
N GLU A 185 18.49 -17.61 21.92
CA GLU A 185 19.44 -18.29 22.82
C GLU A 185 20.79 -18.52 22.15
N GLU A 186 20.81 -18.93 20.88
CA GLU A 186 22.03 -19.06 20.09
C GLU A 186 22.72 -17.72 19.88
N ALA A 187 21.93 -16.68 19.49
CA ALA A 187 22.44 -15.35 19.29
C ALA A 187 23.08 -14.75 20.55
N LEU A 188 22.50 -15.03 21.73
CA LEU A 188 23.07 -14.62 23.01
C LEU A 188 24.36 -15.39 23.31
N LYS A 189 24.31 -16.73 23.21
CA LYS A 189 25.46 -17.63 23.50
C LYS A 189 26.67 -17.30 22.59
N GLU A 190 26.42 -16.98 21.36
CA GLU A 190 27.43 -16.73 20.35
C GLU A 190 27.87 -15.22 20.33
N GLY A 191 27.33 -14.40 21.21
CA GLY A 191 27.73 -12.99 21.35
C GLY A 191 27.24 -12.07 20.22
N LEU A 192 26.13 -12.39 19.58
CA LEU A 192 25.48 -11.52 18.59
C LEU A 192 24.54 -10.51 19.23
N ILE A 193 23.98 -10.83 20.40
CA ILE A 193 23.07 -9.95 21.15
C ILE A 193 23.48 -9.84 22.61
N ASP A 194 22.92 -8.86 23.32
CA ASP A 194 23.30 -8.52 24.70
C ASP A 194 22.41 -9.20 25.75
N ALA A 195 21.17 -9.55 25.40
CA ALA A 195 20.23 -10.21 26.31
C ALA A 195 19.04 -10.87 25.59
N VAL A 196 18.41 -11.83 26.29
CA VAL A 196 17.10 -12.37 25.90
C VAL A 196 16.07 -11.88 26.94
N ILE A 197 15.11 -11.05 26.50
CA ILE A 197 14.12 -10.37 27.36
C ILE A 197 12.77 -10.30 26.66
N SER A 198 11.71 -10.71 27.36
CA SER A 198 10.36 -10.88 26.78
C SER A 198 9.60 -9.59 26.52
N ASP A 199 9.93 -8.49 27.22
CA ASP A 199 9.16 -7.24 27.15
C ASP A 199 10.02 -6.00 27.44
N PRO A 200 9.58 -4.80 27.04
CA PRO A 200 10.32 -3.56 27.22
C PRO A 200 10.58 -3.19 28.70
N ASN A 201 9.70 -3.59 29.64
CA ASN A 201 9.93 -3.31 31.07
C ASN A 201 11.11 -4.12 31.61
N GLY A 202 11.25 -5.36 31.14
CA GLY A 202 12.43 -6.19 31.41
C GLY A 202 13.72 -5.57 30.89
N ILE A 203 13.68 -4.90 29.72
CA ILE A 203 14.82 -4.14 29.19
C ILE A 203 15.19 -2.99 30.12
N ILE A 204 14.20 -2.21 30.57
CA ILE A 204 14.39 -1.13 31.53
C ILE A 204 15.05 -1.66 32.81
N ALA A 205 14.50 -2.73 33.37
CA ALA A 205 14.99 -3.31 34.62
C ALA A 205 16.43 -3.83 34.52
N GLN A 206 16.78 -4.45 33.39
CA GLN A 206 18.08 -5.09 33.20
C GLN A 206 19.19 -4.11 32.79
N PHE A 207 18.84 -3.04 32.07
CA PHE A 207 19.83 -2.11 31.50
C PHE A 207 19.90 -0.77 32.23
N ASP A 208 19.04 -0.47 33.20
CA ASP A 208 19.15 0.75 34.01
C ASP A 208 20.50 0.81 34.75
N GLY A 209 21.19 1.93 34.63
CA GLY A 209 22.50 2.16 35.24
C GLY A 209 23.66 1.46 34.52
N LYS A 210 23.45 0.62 33.52
CA LYS A 210 24.55 0.01 32.76
C LYS A 210 25.24 1.04 31.86
N GLU A 211 26.55 0.92 31.79
CA GLU A 211 27.34 1.64 30.80
C GLU A 211 27.34 0.94 29.46
N ILE A 212 27.04 1.66 28.41
CA ILE A 212 27.17 1.21 27.02
C ILE A 212 28.28 1.97 26.33
N ARG A 213 28.99 1.29 25.41
CA ARG A 213 29.99 1.89 24.55
C ARG A 213 29.35 2.30 23.22
N ARG A 214 29.42 3.57 22.92
CA ARG A 214 28.95 4.12 21.63
C ARG A 214 29.97 3.86 20.52
N LEU A 215 29.54 4.03 19.25
CA LEU A 215 30.41 3.84 18.08
C LEU A 215 31.62 4.80 18.05
N ASP A 216 31.48 5.96 18.66
CA ASP A 216 32.51 6.99 18.83
C ASP A 216 33.35 6.79 20.11
N ASP A 217 33.34 5.60 20.67
CA ASP A 217 34.05 5.16 21.87
C ASP A 217 33.60 5.86 23.17
N ARG A 218 32.64 6.78 23.15
CA ARG A 218 32.07 7.37 24.36
C ARG A 218 31.35 6.32 25.18
N ARG A 219 31.51 6.38 26.51
CA ARG A 219 30.71 5.57 27.44
C ARG A 219 29.53 6.40 27.94
N VAL A 220 28.36 5.84 27.87
CA VAL A 220 27.10 6.46 28.29
C VAL A 220 26.39 5.52 29.26
N SER A 221 26.03 6.04 30.45
CA SER A 221 25.20 5.27 31.39
C SER A 221 23.74 5.46 31.05
N LEU A 222 23.03 4.35 30.87
CA LEU A 222 21.59 4.31 30.61
C LEU A 222 20.82 4.67 31.89
N ARG A 223 19.97 5.69 31.84
CA ARG A 223 19.10 6.11 32.95
C ARG A 223 17.65 5.82 32.60
N LEU A 224 17.23 4.58 32.84
CA LEU A 224 15.93 4.08 32.37
C LEU A 224 14.92 3.90 33.50
N ARG A 225 15.34 3.95 34.76
CA ARG A 225 14.47 3.70 35.93
C ARG A 225 13.28 4.65 35.97
N GLY A 226 12.08 4.09 36.02
CA GLY A 226 10.86 4.87 36.06
C GLY A 226 10.52 5.56 34.74
N ALA A 227 11.22 5.23 33.65
CA ALA A 227 10.95 5.82 32.36
C ALA A 227 9.55 5.45 31.86
N ARG A 228 8.87 6.45 31.29
CA ARG A 228 7.62 6.23 30.55
C ARG A 228 7.98 5.86 29.11
N ILE A 229 7.38 4.78 28.59
CA ILE A 229 7.49 4.40 27.20
C ILE A 229 6.44 5.18 26.41
N GLU A 230 6.87 5.92 25.41
CA GLU A 230 6.02 6.66 24.50
C GLU A 230 6.21 6.09 23.08
N THR A 231 5.15 5.55 22.50
CA THR A 231 5.22 5.02 21.15
C THR A 231 5.14 6.15 20.14
N PHE A 232 6.16 6.26 19.31
CA PHE A 232 6.18 7.17 18.18
C PHE A 232 5.42 6.52 17.02
N GLU A 233 4.31 7.12 16.61
CA GLU A 233 3.46 6.59 15.55
C GLU A 233 3.80 7.20 14.19
N MET A 234 3.59 6.41 13.13
CA MET A 234 3.61 6.92 11.77
C MET A 234 2.57 8.02 11.60
N THR A 235 2.94 9.11 10.92
CA THR A 235 1.99 10.12 10.47
C THR A 235 0.96 9.49 9.54
N THR A 236 -0.22 10.11 9.40
CA THR A 236 -1.27 9.62 8.48
C THR A 236 -0.75 9.47 7.05
N ARG A 237 0.12 10.40 6.61
CA ARG A 237 0.75 10.32 5.28
C ARG A 237 1.67 9.09 5.16
N GLN A 238 2.56 8.86 6.13
CA GLN A 238 3.45 7.69 6.14
C GLN A 238 2.65 6.39 6.16
N ARG A 239 1.63 6.31 7.00
CA ARG A 239 0.74 5.14 7.12
C ARG A 239 0.01 4.85 5.81
N LEU A 240 -0.50 5.88 5.13
CA LEU A 240 -1.15 5.73 3.84
C LEU A 240 -0.16 5.25 2.77
N LEU A 241 1.00 5.90 2.66
CA LEU A 241 2.03 5.55 1.68
C LEU A 241 2.60 4.14 1.92
N SER A 242 2.81 3.74 3.19
CA SER A 242 3.25 2.37 3.52
C SER A 242 2.22 1.33 3.04
N ARG A 243 0.91 1.59 3.24
CA ARG A 243 -0.15 0.69 2.75
C ARG A 243 -0.19 0.59 1.23
N VAL A 244 0.05 1.70 0.53
CA VAL A 244 0.08 1.72 -0.95
C VAL A 244 1.21 0.83 -1.49
N LEU A 245 2.29 0.62 -0.73
CA LEU A 245 3.38 -0.28 -1.10
C LEU A 245 3.05 -1.78 -0.94
N ASP A 246 1.87 -2.13 -0.36
CA ASP A 246 1.39 -3.53 -0.39
C ASP A 246 1.10 -3.94 -1.83
N PRO A 247 1.72 -5.03 -2.35
CA PRO A 247 1.53 -5.46 -3.74
C PRO A 247 0.07 -5.72 -4.10
N ASN A 248 -0.71 -6.26 -3.15
CA ASN A 248 -2.12 -6.58 -3.37
C ASN A 248 -2.95 -5.30 -3.53
N LEU A 249 -2.65 -4.27 -2.73
CA LEU A 249 -3.32 -2.97 -2.87
C LEU A 249 -2.88 -2.27 -4.16
N ALA A 250 -1.60 -2.32 -4.51
CA ALA A 250 -1.07 -1.76 -5.76
C ALA A 250 -1.75 -2.37 -6.98
N PHE A 251 -1.96 -3.70 -6.99
CA PHE A 251 -2.68 -4.40 -8.05
C PHE A 251 -4.13 -3.93 -8.16
N ILE A 252 -4.86 -3.83 -7.04
CA ILE A 252 -6.25 -3.34 -7.02
C ILE A 252 -6.30 -1.90 -7.53
N LEU A 253 -5.42 -1.01 -7.05
CA LEU A 253 -5.35 0.37 -7.50
C LEU A 253 -5.04 0.48 -9.00
N GLY A 254 -4.12 -0.35 -9.50
CA GLY A 254 -3.78 -0.40 -10.93
C GLY A 254 -4.98 -0.79 -11.79
N LEU A 255 -5.73 -1.81 -11.36
CA LEU A 255 -6.92 -2.26 -12.08
C LEU A 255 -8.04 -1.22 -12.03
N VAL A 256 -8.35 -0.67 -10.86
CA VAL A 256 -9.33 0.42 -10.71
C VAL A 256 -8.92 1.62 -11.55
N GLY A 257 -7.61 1.92 -11.59
CA GLY A 257 -7.05 2.98 -12.41
C GLY A 257 -7.31 2.78 -13.90
N LEU A 258 -6.98 1.61 -14.42
CA LEU A 258 -7.18 1.27 -15.84
C LEU A 258 -8.67 1.23 -16.22
N LEU A 259 -9.51 0.64 -15.37
CA LEU A 259 -10.95 0.59 -15.60
C LEU A 259 -11.60 1.98 -15.54
N GLY A 260 -11.21 2.82 -14.59
CA GLY A 260 -11.73 4.18 -14.48
C GLY A 260 -11.39 5.03 -15.70
N LEU A 261 -10.16 4.94 -16.20
CA LEU A 261 -9.75 5.61 -17.44
C LEU A 261 -10.50 5.05 -18.65
N TYR A 262 -10.67 3.74 -18.73
CA TYR A 262 -11.45 3.12 -19.81
C TYR A 262 -12.90 3.64 -19.84
N VAL A 263 -13.55 3.73 -18.68
CA VAL A 263 -14.93 4.25 -18.59
C VAL A 263 -14.99 5.70 -19.05
N GLU A 264 -14.04 6.55 -18.67
CA GLU A 264 -14.01 7.96 -19.10
C GLU A 264 -13.78 8.10 -20.61
N ILE A 265 -12.90 7.28 -21.20
CA ILE A 265 -12.64 7.31 -22.65
C ILE A 265 -13.86 6.86 -23.45
N THR A 266 -14.61 5.85 -22.94
CA THR A 266 -15.78 5.31 -23.63
C THR A 266 -17.06 6.13 -23.41
N HIS A 267 -17.14 6.87 -22.29
CA HIS A 267 -18.28 7.70 -21.90
C HIS A 267 -17.80 9.09 -21.47
N PRO A 268 -17.28 9.91 -22.40
CA PRO A 268 -16.71 11.20 -22.08
C PRO A 268 -17.76 12.12 -21.44
N GLY A 269 -17.38 12.74 -20.31
CA GLY A 269 -18.23 13.66 -19.55
C GLY A 269 -18.68 13.16 -18.18
N LEU A 270 -18.39 11.89 -17.82
CA LEU A 270 -18.63 11.42 -16.46
C LEU A 270 -17.65 12.01 -15.44
N ILE A 271 -16.45 12.44 -15.88
CA ILE A 271 -15.35 13.09 -15.13
C ILE A 271 -14.88 12.28 -13.91
N ALA A 272 -15.78 11.88 -13.00
CA ALA A 272 -15.41 11.22 -11.74
C ALA A 272 -14.65 9.89 -11.92
N PRO A 273 -15.05 8.95 -12.81
CA PRO A 273 -14.29 7.72 -13.03
C PRO A 273 -12.88 7.98 -13.56
N GLY A 274 -12.73 8.95 -14.47
CA GLY A 274 -11.44 9.32 -15.04
C GLY A 274 -10.49 9.91 -14.00
N VAL A 275 -10.96 10.84 -13.15
CA VAL A 275 -10.15 11.46 -12.10
C VAL A 275 -9.74 10.43 -11.05
N ILE A 276 -10.69 9.63 -10.56
CA ILE A 276 -10.40 8.56 -9.58
C ILE A 276 -9.44 7.54 -10.21
N GLY A 277 -9.69 7.15 -11.45
CA GLY A 277 -8.84 6.22 -12.19
C GLY A 277 -7.41 6.72 -12.35
N ALA A 278 -7.23 7.99 -12.71
CA ALA A 278 -5.91 8.60 -12.83
C ALA A 278 -5.15 8.63 -11.51
N ILE A 279 -5.82 9.00 -10.42
CA ILE A 279 -5.20 9.00 -9.07
C ILE A 279 -4.79 7.58 -8.68
N CYS A 280 -5.68 6.59 -8.83
CA CYS A 280 -5.38 5.19 -8.52
C CYS A 280 -4.21 4.66 -9.35
N LEU A 281 -4.15 5.01 -10.65
CA LEU A 281 -3.06 4.57 -11.53
C LEU A 281 -1.73 5.20 -11.13
N VAL A 282 -1.69 6.48 -10.79
CA VAL A 282 -0.47 7.15 -10.31
C VAL A 282 0.04 6.50 -9.02
N LEU A 283 -0.86 6.20 -8.07
CA LEU A 283 -0.50 5.50 -6.82
C LEU A 283 -0.01 4.08 -7.08
N ALA A 284 -0.64 3.34 -7.98
CA ALA A 284 -0.21 2.01 -8.39
C ALA A 284 1.19 2.04 -9.04
N LEU A 285 1.43 2.97 -9.97
CA LEU A 285 2.74 3.13 -10.62
C LEU A 285 3.83 3.54 -9.61
N PHE A 286 3.50 4.39 -8.63
CA PHE A 286 4.43 4.70 -7.54
C PHE A 286 4.79 3.45 -6.75
N ALA A 287 3.81 2.63 -6.35
CA ALA A 287 4.06 1.37 -5.63
C ALA A 287 4.87 0.39 -6.48
N LEU A 288 4.49 0.19 -7.72
CA LEU A 288 5.18 -0.73 -8.64
C LEU A 288 6.63 -0.30 -8.93
N ASN A 289 6.94 1.00 -8.88
CA ASN A 289 8.32 1.48 -9.02
C ASN A 289 9.21 1.03 -7.84
N MET A 290 8.62 0.79 -6.66
CA MET A 290 9.32 0.35 -5.44
C MET A 290 9.32 -1.18 -5.26
N LEU A 291 8.55 -1.90 -6.07
CA LEU A 291 8.39 -3.35 -6.00
C LEU A 291 9.14 -4.04 -7.16
N PRO A 292 9.58 -5.30 -6.99
CA PRO A 292 10.18 -6.07 -8.06
C PRO A 292 9.12 -6.52 -9.07
N VAL A 293 8.83 -5.68 -10.05
CA VAL A 293 7.79 -5.91 -11.05
C VAL A 293 8.28 -6.85 -12.15
N ASN A 294 7.51 -7.89 -12.42
CA ASN A 294 7.66 -8.75 -13.58
C ASN A 294 6.83 -8.20 -14.75
N TRP A 295 7.50 -7.70 -15.76
CA TRP A 295 6.85 -7.11 -16.95
C TRP A 295 5.97 -8.10 -17.71
N ALA A 296 6.29 -9.41 -17.71
CA ALA A 296 5.42 -10.42 -18.32
C ALA A 296 4.07 -10.52 -17.58
N GLY A 297 4.10 -10.45 -16.24
CA GLY A 297 2.88 -10.37 -15.43
C GLY A 297 2.04 -9.14 -15.75
N ALA A 298 2.68 -7.96 -15.86
CA ALA A 298 2.00 -6.71 -16.22
C ALA A 298 1.36 -6.78 -17.63
N LEU A 299 2.06 -7.33 -18.60
CA LEU A 299 1.54 -7.54 -19.95
C LEU A 299 0.37 -8.53 -20.00
N LEU A 300 0.41 -9.61 -19.20
CA LEU A 300 -0.70 -10.54 -19.08
C LEU A 300 -1.95 -9.90 -18.47
N ILE A 301 -1.79 -9.01 -17.50
CA ILE A 301 -2.91 -8.23 -16.92
C ILE A 301 -3.51 -7.31 -17.98
N LEU A 302 -2.68 -6.61 -18.74
CA LEU A 302 -3.15 -5.76 -19.83
C LEU A 302 -3.89 -6.57 -20.91
N LEU A 303 -3.35 -7.73 -21.27
CA LEU A 303 -4.01 -8.68 -22.18
C LEU A 303 -5.35 -9.13 -21.63
N ALA A 304 -5.43 -9.47 -20.33
CA ALA A 304 -6.68 -9.90 -19.69
C ALA A 304 -7.75 -8.80 -19.77
N ILE A 305 -7.42 -7.56 -19.45
CA ILE A 305 -8.34 -6.42 -19.57
C ILE A 305 -8.80 -6.26 -21.02
N THR A 306 -7.86 -6.33 -21.97
CA THR A 306 -8.19 -6.25 -23.41
C THR A 306 -9.15 -7.35 -23.82
N LEU A 307 -8.93 -8.60 -23.38
CA LEU A 307 -9.82 -9.72 -23.66
C LEU A 307 -11.23 -9.54 -23.06
N PHE A 308 -11.33 -9.02 -21.83
CA PHE A 308 -12.64 -8.71 -21.22
C PHE A 308 -13.37 -7.59 -21.97
N VAL A 309 -12.66 -6.55 -22.42
CA VAL A 309 -13.24 -5.46 -23.23
C VAL A 309 -13.71 -5.99 -24.59
N LEU A 310 -12.90 -6.83 -25.25
CA LEU A 310 -13.25 -7.44 -26.53
C LEU A 310 -14.46 -8.37 -26.39
N GLU A 311 -14.55 -9.17 -25.33
CA GLU A 311 -15.73 -10.01 -25.08
C GLU A 311 -17.02 -9.19 -24.95
N ALA A 312 -16.94 -7.99 -24.34
CA ALA A 312 -18.10 -7.10 -24.22
C ALA A 312 -18.54 -6.48 -25.57
N THR A 313 -17.62 -6.37 -26.53
CA THR A 313 -17.88 -5.77 -27.86
C THR A 313 -18.12 -6.79 -28.96
N ILE A 314 -17.45 -7.94 -28.90
CA ILE A 314 -17.51 -9.03 -29.89
C ILE A 314 -18.15 -10.24 -29.25
N THR A 315 -19.20 -10.78 -29.84
CA THR A 315 -19.87 -12.00 -29.33
C THR A 315 -19.03 -13.25 -29.58
N SER A 316 -18.06 -13.53 -28.70
CA SER A 316 -17.16 -14.70 -28.79
C SER A 316 -17.70 -15.95 -28.06
N HIS A 317 -18.90 -15.86 -27.51
CA HIS A 317 -19.55 -16.95 -26.75
C HIS A 317 -18.77 -17.39 -25.50
N GLY A 318 -17.99 -16.47 -24.90
CA GLY A 318 -17.27 -16.68 -23.65
C GLY A 318 -15.81 -17.12 -23.81
N ILE A 319 -15.32 -17.36 -25.02
CA ILE A 319 -13.94 -17.82 -25.25
C ILE A 319 -12.92 -16.74 -24.79
N LEU A 320 -13.16 -15.47 -25.14
CA LEU A 320 -12.30 -14.36 -24.72
C LEU A 320 -12.40 -14.12 -23.22
N ALA A 321 -13.56 -14.31 -22.60
CA ALA A 321 -13.71 -14.22 -21.14
C ALA A 321 -12.87 -15.27 -20.41
N ILE A 322 -12.88 -16.52 -20.87
CA ILE A 322 -12.05 -17.60 -20.31
C ILE A 322 -10.56 -17.25 -20.46
N GLY A 323 -10.14 -16.82 -21.65
CA GLY A 323 -8.77 -16.34 -21.88
C GLY A 323 -8.38 -15.18 -20.96
N GLY A 324 -9.29 -14.22 -20.76
CA GLY A 324 -9.13 -13.09 -19.86
C GLY A 324 -8.97 -13.52 -18.39
N ILE A 325 -9.77 -14.49 -17.92
CA ILE A 325 -9.63 -15.05 -16.57
C ILE A 325 -8.25 -15.69 -16.38
N LEU A 326 -7.85 -16.55 -17.32
CA LEU A 326 -6.55 -17.24 -17.24
C LEU A 326 -5.38 -16.25 -17.28
N ALA A 327 -5.43 -15.27 -18.18
CA ALA A 327 -4.43 -14.24 -18.29
C ALA A 327 -4.35 -13.33 -17.03
N MET A 328 -5.51 -12.99 -16.44
CA MET A 328 -5.57 -12.19 -15.21
C MET A 328 -4.99 -12.93 -14.01
N ILE A 329 -5.31 -14.20 -13.85
CA ILE A 329 -4.78 -15.03 -12.76
C ILE A 329 -3.27 -15.21 -12.92
N ALA A 330 -2.82 -15.62 -14.09
CA ALA A 330 -1.39 -15.79 -14.36
C ALA A 330 -0.63 -14.47 -14.21
N GLY A 331 -1.13 -13.39 -14.80
CA GLY A 331 -0.54 -12.07 -14.73
C GLY A 331 -0.51 -11.50 -13.31
N GLY A 332 -1.59 -11.65 -12.55
CA GLY A 332 -1.67 -11.22 -11.16
C GLY A 332 -0.66 -11.94 -10.26
N LEU A 333 -0.56 -13.26 -10.39
CA LEU A 333 0.41 -14.05 -9.61
C LEU A 333 1.86 -13.79 -10.01
N MET A 334 2.10 -13.42 -11.26
CA MET A 334 3.44 -13.11 -11.79
C MET A 334 3.81 -11.62 -11.65
N LEU A 335 2.88 -10.74 -11.28
CA LEU A 335 3.10 -9.28 -11.30
C LEU A 335 4.26 -8.85 -10.42
N VAL A 336 4.35 -9.42 -9.23
CA VAL A 336 5.45 -9.19 -8.28
C VAL A 336 6.11 -10.53 -8.02
N ASP A 337 7.33 -10.66 -8.52
CA ASP A 337 8.15 -11.86 -8.39
C ASP A 337 9.37 -11.54 -7.55
N GLY A 338 9.44 -12.11 -6.35
CA GLY A 338 10.53 -11.84 -5.42
C GLY A 338 10.69 -12.98 -4.41
N PRO A 339 11.88 -13.11 -3.82
CA PRO A 339 12.22 -14.17 -2.87
C PRO A 339 11.52 -14.01 -1.52
N ILE A 340 10.92 -12.86 -1.26
CA ILE A 340 10.24 -12.56 0.01
C ILE A 340 8.75 -12.88 -0.14
N PRO A 341 8.22 -13.94 0.53
CA PRO A 341 6.82 -14.36 0.38
C PRO A 341 5.80 -13.27 0.72
N GLN A 342 6.16 -12.32 1.60
CA GLN A 342 5.30 -11.19 2.00
C GLN A 342 5.14 -10.14 0.89
N LEU A 343 6.06 -10.09 -0.08
CA LEU A 343 5.96 -9.24 -1.27
C LEU A 343 5.22 -9.91 -2.43
N GLN A 344 4.91 -11.20 -2.33
CA GLN A 344 4.20 -11.90 -3.39
C GLN A 344 2.70 -11.59 -3.37
N MET A 345 2.09 -11.67 -4.55
CA MET A 345 0.65 -11.52 -4.70
C MET A 345 -0.10 -12.68 -4.05
N ARG A 346 -1.10 -12.37 -3.24
CA ARG A 346 -1.97 -13.39 -2.64
C ARG A 346 -2.95 -13.93 -3.67
N LEU A 347 -3.03 -15.24 -3.81
CA LEU A 347 -4.01 -15.88 -4.70
C LEU A 347 -5.44 -15.43 -4.39
N SER A 348 -5.78 -15.25 -3.10
CA SER A 348 -7.10 -14.75 -2.68
C SER A 348 -7.41 -13.35 -3.23
N THR A 349 -6.43 -12.46 -3.29
CA THR A 349 -6.58 -11.11 -3.87
C THR A 349 -6.80 -11.20 -5.37
N VAL A 350 -5.96 -11.97 -6.07
CA VAL A 350 -6.07 -12.15 -7.51
C VAL A 350 -7.43 -12.75 -7.90
N LEU A 351 -7.87 -13.81 -7.22
CA LEU A 351 -9.19 -14.42 -7.45
C LEU A 351 -10.33 -13.47 -7.06
N GLY A 352 -10.21 -12.78 -5.92
CA GLY A 352 -11.20 -11.82 -5.43
C GLY A 352 -11.42 -10.62 -6.35
N VAL A 353 -10.46 -10.33 -7.24
CA VAL A 353 -10.59 -9.30 -8.28
C VAL A 353 -11.02 -9.89 -9.60
N THR A 354 -10.46 -11.03 -10.00
CA THR A 354 -10.74 -11.67 -11.31
C THR A 354 -12.17 -12.13 -11.42
N PHE A 355 -12.73 -12.79 -10.40
CA PHE A 355 -14.09 -13.33 -10.48
C PHE A 355 -15.19 -12.27 -10.58
N PRO A 356 -15.20 -11.20 -9.76
CA PRO A 356 -16.16 -10.11 -9.94
C PRO A 356 -16.07 -9.47 -11.34
N LEU A 357 -14.86 -9.24 -11.85
CA LEU A 357 -14.66 -8.67 -13.17
C LEU A 357 -15.22 -9.60 -14.27
N ALA A 358 -14.96 -10.90 -14.18
CA ALA A 358 -15.51 -11.89 -15.09
C ALA A 358 -17.06 -11.95 -15.04
N ILE A 359 -17.65 -11.92 -13.83
CA ILE A 359 -19.10 -11.91 -13.65
C ILE A 359 -19.70 -10.66 -14.27
N ILE A 360 -19.12 -9.47 -14.02
CA ILE A 360 -19.59 -8.22 -14.62
C ILE A 360 -19.53 -8.32 -16.14
N THR A 361 -18.45 -8.83 -16.71
CA THR A 361 -18.31 -9.00 -18.17
C THR A 361 -19.37 -9.94 -18.72
N ILE A 362 -19.61 -11.10 -18.09
CA ILE A 362 -20.63 -12.06 -18.51
C ILE A 362 -22.04 -11.44 -18.45
N VAL A 363 -22.35 -10.69 -17.37
CA VAL A 363 -23.64 -10.00 -17.22
C VAL A 363 -23.82 -8.95 -18.33
N LEU A 364 -22.80 -8.15 -18.60
CA LEU A 364 -22.83 -7.13 -19.67
C LEU A 364 -23.07 -7.78 -21.04
N VAL A 365 -22.33 -8.85 -21.38
CA VAL A 365 -22.50 -9.60 -22.61
C VAL A 365 -23.93 -10.13 -22.72
N ARG A 366 -24.45 -10.72 -21.64
CA ARG A 366 -25.86 -11.23 -21.63
C ARG A 366 -26.86 -10.08 -21.86
N LEU A 367 -26.71 -8.94 -21.27
CA LEU A 367 -27.57 -7.77 -21.46
C LEU A 367 -27.52 -7.26 -22.91
N VAL A 368 -26.34 -7.21 -23.52
CA VAL A 368 -26.15 -6.82 -24.92
C VAL A 368 -26.85 -7.82 -25.85
N VAL A 369 -26.69 -9.13 -25.63
CA VAL A 369 -27.35 -10.17 -26.43
C VAL A 369 -28.86 -10.10 -26.29
N LEU A 370 -29.38 -9.89 -25.07
CA LEU A 370 -30.81 -9.71 -24.83
C LEU A 370 -31.35 -8.45 -25.53
N SER A 371 -30.64 -7.35 -25.45
CA SER A 371 -31.01 -6.08 -26.12
C SER A 371 -31.08 -6.24 -27.64
N ARG A 372 -30.14 -6.98 -28.24
CA ARG A 372 -30.12 -7.23 -29.69
C ARG A 372 -31.23 -8.19 -30.15
N ARG A 373 -31.83 -8.98 -29.24
CA ARG A 373 -32.96 -9.89 -29.54
C ARG A 373 -34.31 -9.20 -29.55
N HIS A 374 -34.44 -8.00 -28.99
CA HIS A 374 -35.67 -7.22 -29.11
C HIS A 374 -35.80 -6.74 -30.55
N LYS A 375 -36.89 -7.15 -31.22
CA LYS A 375 -37.24 -6.64 -32.55
C LYS A 375 -37.35 -5.12 -32.47
N SER A 376 -36.79 -4.43 -33.45
CA SER A 376 -36.98 -3.00 -33.62
C SER A 376 -38.48 -2.72 -33.77
N VAL A 377 -39.05 -1.99 -32.83
CA VAL A 377 -40.46 -1.59 -32.83
C VAL A 377 -40.66 -0.33 -33.68
N THR A 378 -39.59 0.27 -34.18
CA THR A 378 -39.58 1.53 -34.95
C THR A 378 -38.91 1.33 -36.30
N GLY A 379 -39.32 2.09 -37.29
CA GLY A 379 -38.81 2.06 -38.67
C GLY A 379 -39.55 1.05 -39.55
N GLU A 380 -39.03 0.83 -40.76
CA GLU A 380 -39.65 -0.05 -41.79
C GLU A 380 -39.90 -1.46 -41.29
N GLU A 381 -38.94 -2.04 -40.55
CA GLU A 381 -39.05 -3.39 -39.98
C GLU A 381 -40.15 -3.51 -38.90
N GLY A 382 -40.39 -2.43 -38.14
CA GLY A 382 -41.43 -2.42 -37.12
C GLY A 382 -42.85 -2.32 -37.67
N MET A 383 -42.97 -1.84 -38.91
CA MET A 383 -44.27 -1.70 -39.59
C MET A 383 -44.70 -2.95 -40.33
N LEU A 384 -43.77 -3.83 -40.69
CA LEU A 384 -44.08 -5.08 -41.41
C LEU A 384 -44.94 -6.03 -40.58
N GLY A 385 -46.09 -6.40 -41.17
CA GLY A 385 -47.04 -7.33 -40.54
C GLY A 385 -48.06 -6.66 -39.59
N GLU A 386 -47.92 -5.36 -39.33
CA GLU A 386 -48.84 -4.59 -38.49
C GLU A 386 -50.24 -4.49 -39.12
N ILE A 387 -51.24 -4.40 -38.23
CA ILE A 387 -52.64 -4.33 -38.63
C ILE A 387 -53.11 -2.88 -38.53
N GLY A 388 -53.62 -2.37 -39.62
CA GLY A 388 -54.22 -1.05 -39.71
C GLY A 388 -55.67 -1.07 -40.18
N VAL A 389 -56.26 0.11 -40.36
CA VAL A 389 -57.60 0.30 -40.92
C VAL A 389 -57.55 1.28 -42.10
N ALA A 390 -58.04 0.84 -43.25
CA ALA A 390 -58.17 1.72 -44.41
C ALA A 390 -59.12 2.86 -44.13
N LYS A 391 -58.64 4.08 -44.22
CA LYS A 391 -59.46 5.32 -43.99
C LYS A 391 -60.09 5.84 -45.26
N THR A 392 -59.50 5.52 -46.38
CA THR A 392 -60.06 5.77 -47.72
C THR A 392 -60.09 4.46 -48.48
N GLU A 393 -60.81 4.41 -49.60
CA GLU A 393 -60.66 3.31 -50.58
C GLU A 393 -59.22 3.28 -51.08
N ILE A 394 -58.57 2.11 -51.11
CA ILE A 394 -57.20 1.90 -51.55
C ILE A 394 -57.25 1.10 -52.84
N SER A 395 -56.73 1.67 -53.90
CA SER A 395 -56.43 0.95 -55.16
C SER A 395 -54.98 1.18 -55.54
N LEU A 396 -54.65 2.21 -56.32
CA LEU A 396 -53.28 2.64 -56.62
C LEU A 396 -52.74 3.54 -55.51
N ALA A 397 -53.56 4.26 -54.79
CA ALA A 397 -53.22 5.12 -53.67
C ALA A 397 -54.41 5.25 -52.70
N GLY A 398 -54.14 5.31 -51.40
CA GLY A 398 -55.11 5.52 -50.34
C GLY A 398 -54.43 5.89 -49.03
N LYS A 399 -55.21 5.93 -47.93
CA LYS A 399 -54.69 6.23 -46.58
C LYS A 399 -55.11 5.13 -45.61
N VAL A 400 -54.14 4.67 -44.83
CA VAL A 400 -54.34 3.69 -43.76
C VAL A 400 -53.90 4.27 -42.45
N LEU A 401 -54.63 3.97 -41.39
CA LEU A 401 -54.25 4.29 -40.01
C LEU A 401 -53.55 3.05 -39.42
N VAL A 402 -52.27 3.19 -39.10
CA VAL A 402 -51.44 2.14 -38.45
C VAL A 402 -50.72 2.80 -37.29
N HIS A 403 -50.66 2.20 -36.13
CA HIS A 403 -50.04 2.76 -34.89
C HIS A 403 -50.52 4.18 -34.50
N GLY A 404 -51.76 4.55 -34.90
CA GLY A 404 -52.30 5.88 -34.61
C GLY A 404 -51.90 6.97 -35.61
N GLU A 405 -51.13 6.63 -36.64
CA GLU A 405 -50.64 7.55 -37.68
C GLU A 405 -51.24 7.26 -39.06
N TYR A 406 -51.42 8.30 -39.87
CA TYR A 406 -51.91 8.18 -41.23
C TYR A 406 -50.77 7.94 -42.20
N TRP A 407 -50.75 6.80 -42.82
CA TRP A 407 -49.78 6.41 -43.86
C TRP A 407 -50.39 6.42 -45.25
N ASN A 408 -49.64 6.84 -46.24
CA ASN A 408 -50.02 6.59 -47.64
C ASN A 408 -49.91 5.09 -47.91
N ALA A 409 -50.92 4.56 -48.55
CA ALA A 409 -50.97 3.11 -48.81
C ALA A 409 -51.34 2.81 -50.28
N SER A 410 -50.78 1.71 -50.78
CA SER A 410 -51.12 1.10 -52.06
C SER A 410 -51.47 -0.36 -51.86
N SER A 411 -52.23 -0.92 -52.79
CA SER A 411 -52.61 -2.34 -52.78
C SER A 411 -52.79 -2.85 -54.20
N ASP A 412 -52.45 -4.10 -54.43
CA ASP A 412 -52.66 -4.78 -55.72
C ASP A 412 -54.13 -5.05 -56.04
N ARG A 413 -55.03 -5.03 -55.06
CA ARG A 413 -56.45 -5.18 -55.18
C ARG A 413 -57.21 -4.07 -54.50
N PRO A 414 -58.32 -3.58 -55.03
CA PRO A 414 -59.10 -2.55 -54.37
C PRO A 414 -59.57 -3.02 -52.99
N ILE A 415 -59.31 -2.15 -51.97
CA ILE A 415 -59.71 -2.39 -50.58
C ILE A 415 -60.66 -1.26 -50.17
N PRO A 416 -61.90 -1.60 -49.72
CA PRO A 416 -62.85 -0.57 -49.32
C PRO A 416 -62.46 0.16 -48.05
N ALA A 417 -62.90 1.39 -47.92
CA ALA A 417 -62.71 2.17 -46.71
C ALA A 417 -63.36 1.49 -45.49
N GLY A 418 -62.68 1.47 -44.36
CA GLY A 418 -63.07 0.77 -43.13
C GLY A 418 -62.55 -0.67 -43.00
N ALA A 419 -61.99 -1.26 -44.08
CA ALA A 419 -61.48 -2.63 -44.03
C ALA A 419 -60.19 -2.69 -43.19
N ARG A 420 -60.00 -3.84 -42.50
CA ARG A 420 -58.73 -4.12 -41.80
C ARG A 420 -57.69 -4.59 -42.81
N VAL A 421 -56.49 -4.01 -42.69
CA VAL A 421 -55.39 -4.32 -43.60
C VAL A 421 -54.14 -4.70 -42.83
N ARG A 422 -53.26 -5.48 -43.48
CA ARG A 422 -51.94 -5.84 -42.97
C ARG A 422 -50.89 -5.18 -43.85
N VAL A 423 -49.86 -4.60 -43.23
CA VAL A 423 -48.70 -4.01 -43.93
C VAL A 423 -47.81 -5.14 -44.44
N VAL A 424 -47.63 -5.19 -45.79
CA VAL A 424 -46.79 -6.22 -46.46
C VAL A 424 -45.42 -5.70 -46.76
N ARG A 425 -45.28 -4.42 -47.15
CA ARG A 425 -44.01 -3.74 -47.44
C ARG A 425 -44.08 -2.28 -47.05
N VAL A 426 -42.91 -1.71 -46.81
CA VAL A 426 -42.74 -0.27 -46.58
C VAL A 426 -41.79 0.30 -47.62
N HIS A 427 -42.17 1.39 -48.26
CA HIS A 427 -41.37 2.09 -49.26
C HIS A 427 -41.31 3.58 -48.89
N GLY A 428 -40.37 3.94 -48.01
CA GLY A 428 -40.26 5.32 -47.50
C GLY A 428 -41.53 5.73 -46.74
N LEU A 429 -42.31 6.68 -47.27
CA LEU A 429 -43.57 7.17 -46.62
C LEU A 429 -44.83 6.47 -47.14
N THR A 430 -44.71 5.43 -47.94
CA THR A 430 -45.84 4.67 -48.49
C THR A 430 -45.73 3.20 -48.06
N ILE A 431 -46.83 2.62 -47.60
CA ILE A 431 -46.95 1.22 -47.22
C ILE A 431 -47.79 0.45 -48.24
N GLU A 432 -47.33 -0.74 -48.58
CA GLU A 432 -48.10 -1.69 -49.35
C GLU A 432 -48.91 -2.55 -48.40
N VAL A 433 -50.23 -2.69 -48.64
CA VAL A 433 -51.13 -3.36 -47.73
C VAL A 433 -51.99 -4.39 -48.42
N GLU A 434 -52.36 -5.48 -47.71
CA GLU A 434 -53.35 -6.44 -48.12
C GLU A 434 -54.54 -6.44 -47.17
N GLN A 435 -55.75 -6.77 -47.74
CA GLN A 435 -56.95 -6.84 -46.90
C GLN A 435 -56.92 -8.14 -46.07
N LEU A 436 -57.21 -7.99 -44.78
CA LEU A 436 -57.42 -9.09 -43.88
C LEU A 436 -58.85 -9.53 -44.03
N SER A 437 -59.04 -10.83 -44.41
CA SER A 437 -60.32 -11.50 -44.50
C SER A 437 -61.01 -11.60 -43.14
#